data_8318b2139fc24b48644a876e2c3de110
#
_entry.id   8318b2139fc24b48644a876e2c3de110
#
_cell.length_a   1.000
_cell.length_b   1.000
_cell.length_c   1.000
_cell.angle_alpha   90.00
_cell.angle_beta   90.00
_cell.angle_gamma   90.00
#
_symmetry.space_group_name_H-M   'P 1'
#
loop_
_entity.id
_entity.type
_entity.pdbx_description
1 polymer ?
#
loop_
_entity_poly.entity_id
_entity_poly.type
_entity_poly.pdbx_seq_one_letter_code
_entity_poly.pdbx_strand_id
1 'polypeptide(L)'
;GTAICKIFDLAVASTGKNEKQLKHAGVEYEKVYVHTASHASYYPGAEVVSFKMLFDPKSGKIFGAQAVGKDGIDKRIDVMAVAQRAGMTVEQLQHLELTYAPPFGSAKDVINQAAFVANNIIKGDAIAIHYDEIDKLSENQVLLDVRNPGELESVGYLEGAINIPVDQLRHRMNELPKDKEIVIYCQVGLRGNVAYRQLVNNGYKARNLIGGYRTYKFASA
;
A
#
# COMPACT_ATOMS: atom_id res chain seq x y z
N GLY A 1 -21.24 5.20 -7.35
CA GLY A 1 -22.08 4.34 -6.51
C GLY A 1 -21.22 3.41 -5.68
N THR A 2 -21.87 2.68 -4.76
CA THR A 2 -21.22 1.67 -3.92
C THR A 2 -21.79 0.30 -4.31
N ALA A 3 -20.93 -0.71 -4.43
CA ALA A 3 -21.31 -2.04 -4.85
C ALA A 3 -20.45 -3.10 -4.13
N ILE A 4 -21.03 -4.27 -3.90
CA ILE A 4 -20.36 -5.45 -3.36
C ILE A 4 -20.86 -6.69 -4.08
N CYS A 5 -19.99 -7.64 -4.32
CA CYS A 5 -20.36 -8.99 -4.76
C CYS A 5 -19.55 -10.04 -4.00
N LYS A 6 -20.11 -11.24 -3.91
CA LYS A 6 -19.42 -12.40 -3.37
C LYS A 6 -19.05 -13.35 -4.53
N ILE A 7 -17.78 -13.74 -4.57
CA ILE A 7 -17.22 -14.67 -5.56
C ILE A 7 -16.57 -15.80 -4.78
N PHE A 8 -17.25 -16.95 -4.73
CA PHE A 8 -16.91 -18.06 -3.83
C PHE A 8 -16.83 -17.59 -2.36
N ASP A 9 -15.67 -17.68 -1.73
CA ASP A 9 -15.42 -17.23 -0.35
C ASP A 9 -14.86 -15.81 -0.26
N LEU A 10 -14.65 -15.14 -1.39
CA LEU A 10 -14.17 -13.76 -1.44
C LEU A 10 -15.33 -12.78 -1.60
N ALA A 11 -15.28 -11.67 -0.89
CA ALA A 11 -16.07 -10.47 -1.14
C ALA A 11 -15.21 -9.44 -1.89
N VAL A 12 -15.80 -8.81 -2.90
CA VAL A 12 -15.21 -7.71 -3.66
C VAL A 12 -16.16 -6.53 -3.60
N ALA A 13 -15.69 -5.40 -3.08
CA ALA A 13 -16.51 -4.20 -2.95
C ALA A 13 -15.79 -2.95 -3.42
N SER A 14 -16.55 -1.94 -3.83
CA SER A 14 -16.03 -0.66 -4.28
C SER A 14 -17.00 0.49 -3.99
N THR A 15 -16.45 1.70 -3.85
CA THR A 15 -17.22 2.94 -3.79
C THR A 15 -16.51 4.05 -4.55
N GLY A 16 -17.25 5.01 -5.05
CA GLY A 16 -16.72 6.16 -5.79
C GLY A 16 -16.24 5.84 -7.20
N LYS A 17 -15.18 6.52 -7.63
CA LYS A 17 -14.59 6.38 -8.98
C LYS A 17 -13.43 5.39 -8.96
N ASN A 18 -13.25 4.67 -10.06
CA ASN A 18 -12.08 3.85 -10.31
C ASN A 18 -11.05 4.57 -11.20
N GLU A 19 -9.86 3.98 -11.38
CA GLU A 19 -8.80 4.57 -12.21
C GLU A 19 -9.22 4.84 -13.67
N LYS A 20 -9.98 3.90 -14.27
CA LYS A 20 -10.44 4.06 -15.66
C LYS A 20 -11.33 5.30 -15.82
N GLN A 21 -12.22 5.53 -14.84
CA GLN A 21 -13.11 6.69 -14.84
C GLN A 21 -12.36 8.00 -14.61
N LEU A 22 -11.36 8.02 -13.71
CA LEU A 22 -10.52 9.19 -13.46
C LEU A 22 -9.66 9.52 -14.67
N LYS A 23 -9.00 8.53 -15.28
CA LYS A 23 -8.22 8.68 -16.51
C LYS A 23 -9.08 9.23 -17.66
N HIS A 24 -10.26 8.65 -17.86
CA HIS A 24 -11.19 9.13 -18.92
C HIS A 24 -11.66 10.56 -18.69
N ALA A 25 -11.82 10.97 -17.43
CA ALA A 25 -12.22 12.33 -17.07
C ALA A 25 -11.06 13.33 -17.03
N GLY A 26 -9.82 12.92 -17.30
CA GLY A 26 -8.62 13.78 -17.22
C GLY A 26 -8.33 14.28 -15.81
N VAL A 27 -8.79 13.58 -14.77
CA VAL A 27 -8.59 13.96 -13.37
C VAL A 27 -7.28 13.38 -12.88
N GLU A 28 -6.39 14.26 -12.38
CA GLU A 28 -5.16 13.86 -11.70
C GLU A 28 -5.51 13.09 -10.42
N TYR A 29 -4.85 11.98 -10.15
CA TYR A 29 -5.07 11.18 -8.95
C TYR A 29 -3.81 10.45 -8.54
N GLU A 30 -3.75 10.11 -7.26
CA GLU A 30 -2.76 9.19 -6.70
C GLU A 30 -3.49 7.97 -6.10
N LYS A 31 -2.77 6.88 -5.92
CA LYS A 31 -3.31 5.61 -5.44
C LYS A 31 -2.43 4.99 -4.36
N VAL A 32 -3.06 4.32 -3.41
CA VAL A 32 -2.37 3.49 -2.43
C VAL A 32 -2.98 2.10 -2.36
N TYR A 33 -2.13 1.13 -2.07
CA TYR A 33 -2.51 -0.26 -1.82
C TYR A 33 -2.04 -0.64 -0.43
N VAL A 34 -2.93 -1.26 0.35
CA VAL A 34 -2.64 -1.73 1.71
C VAL A 34 -3.18 -3.16 1.85
N HIS A 35 -2.38 -4.02 2.44
CA HIS A 35 -2.74 -5.40 2.73
C HIS A 35 -2.56 -5.64 4.22
N THR A 36 -3.66 -5.78 4.94
CA THR A 36 -3.66 -5.96 6.40
C THR A 36 -4.57 -7.10 6.81
N ALA A 37 -4.52 -7.47 8.08
CA ALA A 37 -5.47 -8.43 8.63
C ALA A 37 -6.86 -7.78 8.82
N SER A 38 -7.92 -8.57 8.68
CA SER A 38 -9.31 -8.17 8.89
C SER A 38 -9.58 -7.73 10.35
N HIS A 39 -8.85 -8.31 11.27
CA HIS A 39 -8.84 -7.98 12.70
C HIS A 39 -7.43 -8.21 13.28
N ALA A 40 -7.26 -8.12 14.60
CA ALA A 40 -5.96 -8.32 15.23
C ALA A 40 -5.35 -9.68 14.86
N SER A 41 -4.16 -9.68 14.24
CA SER A 41 -3.54 -10.88 13.67
C SER A 41 -3.19 -11.98 14.68
N TYR A 42 -3.09 -11.62 15.97
CA TYR A 42 -2.87 -12.57 17.05
C TYR A 42 -4.16 -13.26 17.53
N TYR A 43 -5.33 -12.78 17.08
CA TYR A 43 -6.62 -13.42 17.36
C TYR A 43 -6.97 -14.39 16.22
N PRO A 44 -7.46 -15.61 16.52
CA PRO A 44 -7.71 -16.64 15.51
C PRO A 44 -8.70 -16.20 14.42
N GLY A 45 -8.48 -16.66 13.19
CA GLY A 45 -9.39 -16.43 12.07
C GLY A 45 -9.15 -15.13 11.31
N ALA A 46 -8.05 -14.42 11.57
CA ALA A 46 -7.71 -13.21 10.82
C ALA A 46 -7.44 -13.52 9.33
N GLU A 47 -8.17 -12.85 8.45
CA GLU A 47 -8.03 -12.97 7.00
C GLU A 47 -7.43 -11.69 6.40
N VAL A 48 -6.79 -11.82 5.24
CA VAL A 48 -6.18 -10.64 4.60
C VAL A 48 -7.25 -9.81 3.90
N VAL A 49 -7.24 -8.51 4.18
CA VAL A 49 -7.94 -7.46 3.44
C VAL A 49 -6.96 -6.77 2.51
N SER A 50 -7.21 -6.86 1.20
CA SER A 50 -6.50 -6.06 0.19
C SER A 50 -7.34 -4.83 -0.13
N PHE A 51 -6.79 -3.66 0.11
CA PHE A 51 -7.50 -2.39 0.00
C PHE A 51 -6.75 -1.41 -0.91
N LYS A 52 -7.50 -0.73 -1.77
CA LYS A 52 -7.00 0.31 -2.67
C LYS A 52 -7.80 1.58 -2.44
N MET A 53 -7.13 2.73 -2.37
CA MET A 53 -7.77 4.04 -2.31
C MET A 53 -7.20 4.96 -3.39
N LEU A 54 -8.08 5.76 -4.00
CA LEU A 54 -7.76 6.79 -4.99
C LEU A 54 -8.08 8.16 -4.40
N PHE A 55 -7.16 9.10 -4.53
CA PHE A 55 -7.31 10.43 -3.95
C PHE A 55 -6.61 11.51 -4.80
N ASP A 56 -6.97 12.75 -4.57
CA ASP A 56 -6.29 13.93 -5.12
C ASP A 56 -4.96 14.15 -4.37
N PRO A 57 -3.81 14.12 -5.04
CA PRO A 57 -2.51 14.30 -4.39
C PRO A 57 -2.31 15.69 -3.79
N LYS A 58 -3.10 16.68 -4.16
CA LYS A 58 -2.96 18.08 -3.68
C LYS A 58 -3.88 18.36 -2.50
N SER A 59 -5.16 18.02 -2.62
CA SER A 59 -6.17 18.31 -1.61
C SER A 59 -6.44 17.19 -0.63
N GLY A 60 -5.98 15.97 -0.93
CA GLY A 60 -6.34 14.77 -0.17
C GLY A 60 -7.79 14.31 -0.35
N LYS A 61 -8.55 14.88 -1.31
CA LYS A 61 -9.92 14.50 -1.59
C LYS A 61 -10.00 13.04 -2.03
N ILE A 62 -10.89 12.26 -1.41
CA ILE A 62 -11.09 10.86 -1.73
C ILE A 62 -11.93 10.73 -2.99
N PHE A 63 -11.42 10.02 -4.00
CA PHE A 63 -12.15 9.75 -5.25
C PHE A 63 -12.88 8.41 -5.23
N GLY A 64 -12.33 7.42 -4.57
CA GLY A 64 -12.94 6.11 -4.45
C GLY A 64 -12.05 5.10 -3.75
N ALA A 65 -12.61 3.93 -3.47
CA ALA A 65 -11.92 2.81 -2.85
C ALA A 65 -12.42 1.48 -3.37
N GLN A 66 -11.56 0.46 -3.27
CA GLN A 66 -11.86 -0.93 -3.60
C GLN A 66 -11.27 -1.83 -2.50
N ALA A 67 -11.98 -2.89 -2.14
CA ALA A 67 -11.52 -3.86 -1.17
C ALA A 67 -11.83 -5.29 -1.64
N VAL A 68 -10.91 -6.22 -1.34
CA VAL A 68 -11.06 -7.65 -1.61
C VAL A 68 -10.56 -8.43 -0.40
N GLY A 69 -11.30 -9.45 -0.01
CA GLY A 69 -10.95 -10.35 1.09
C GLY A 69 -12.10 -11.25 1.48
N LYS A 70 -11.90 -12.05 2.52
CA LYS A 70 -12.92 -12.99 3.00
C LYS A 70 -13.80 -12.40 4.09
N ASP A 71 -13.28 -11.45 4.86
CA ASP A 71 -13.93 -10.91 6.04
C ASP A 71 -13.84 -9.39 6.14
N GLY A 72 -14.93 -8.74 6.57
CA GLY A 72 -15.01 -7.32 6.91
C GLY A 72 -14.83 -6.35 5.73
N ILE A 73 -15.08 -6.79 4.50
CA ILE A 73 -14.96 -5.96 3.29
C ILE A 73 -16.09 -4.93 3.21
N ASP A 74 -17.31 -5.34 3.50
CA ASP A 74 -18.53 -4.54 3.51
C ASP A 74 -18.38 -3.33 4.43
N LYS A 75 -18.05 -3.57 5.71
CA LYS A 75 -17.94 -2.49 6.70
C LYS A 75 -16.89 -1.44 6.30
N ARG A 76 -15.77 -1.85 5.66
CA ARG A 76 -14.72 -0.91 5.22
C ARG A 76 -15.18 -0.06 4.05
N ILE A 77 -15.86 -0.66 3.10
CA ILE A 77 -16.38 0.09 1.95
C ILE A 77 -17.55 0.98 2.36
N ASP A 78 -18.38 0.60 3.32
CA ASP A 78 -19.43 1.47 3.85
C ASP A 78 -18.84 2.68 4.57
N VAL A 79 -17.79 2.51 5.40
CA VAL A 79 -17.08 3.64 6.01
C VAL A 79 -16.49 4.56 4.94
N MET A 80 -15.89 4.02 3.89
CA MET A 80 -15.36 4.83 2.78
C MET A 80 -16.45 5.57 2.01
N ALA A 81 -17.61 4.94 1.79
CA ALA A 81 -18.74 5.56 1.12
C ALA A 81 -19.28 6.76 1.92
N VAL A 82 -19.40 6.60 3.26
CA VAL A 82 -19.81 7.67 4.17
C VAL A 82 -18.76 8.78 4.20
N ALA A 83 -17.49 8.44 4.36
CA ALA A 83 -16.39 9.41 4.38
C ALA A 83 -16.34 10.24 3.09
N GLN A 84 -16.45 9.59 1.93
CA GLN A 84 -16.49 10.26 0.63
C GLN A 84 -17.72 11.18 0.52
N ARG A 85 -18.89 10.72 0.94
CA ARG A 85 -20.12 11.50 0.91
C ARG A 85 -20.07 12.72 1.83
N ALA A 86 -19.43 12.58 3.00
CA ALA A 86 -19.18 13.67 3.95
C ALA A 86 -18.09 14.64 3.49
N GLY A 87 -17.41 14.38 2.37
CA GLY A 87 -16.32 15.21 1.87
C GLY A 87 -15.03 15.13 2.69
N MET A 88 -14.83 14.04 3.41
CA MET A 88 -13.60 13.84 4.20
C MET A 88 -12.37 13.73 3.29
N THR A 89 -11.24 14.17 3.83
CA THR A 89 -9.92 14.06 3.19
C THR A 89 -9.13 12.87 3.73
N VAL A 90 -8.04 12.52 3.04
CA VAL A 90 -7.06 11.53 3.49
C VAL A 90 -6.57 11.84 4.92
N GLU A 91 -6.29 13.11 5.24
CA GLU A 91 -5.83 13.50 6.56
C GLU A 91 -6.88 13.20 7.64
N GLN A 92 -8.14 13.48 7.38
CA GLN A 92 -9.23 13.19 8.32
C GLN A 92 -9.46 11.69 8.51
N LEU A 93 -9.29 10.87 7.46
CA LEU A 93 -9.44 9.41 7.56
C LEU A 93 -8.46 8.78 8.55
N GLN A 94 -7.22 9.30 8.65
CA GLN A 94 -6.23 8.73 9.58
C GLN A 94 -6.62 8.88 11.06
N HIS A 95 -7.51 9.84 11.35
CA HIS A 95 -7.98 10.15 12.71
C HIS A 95 -9.34 9.51 13.05
N LEU A 96 -9.90 8.69 12.15
CA LEU A 96 -11.14 8.00 12.45
C LEU A 96 -10.94 7.00 13.59
N GLU A 97 -11.77 7.13 14.62
CA GLU A 97 -11.89 6.15 15.70
C GLU A 97 -12.92 5.10 15.28
N LEU A 98 -12.44 3.99 14.73
CA LEU A 98 -13.27 2.87 14.29
C LEU A 98 -13.37 1.83 15.41
N THR A 99 -14.48 1.09 15.44
CA THR A 99 -14.70 0.06 16.46
C THR A 99 -13.58 -0.96 16.50
N TYR A 100 -13.01 -1.15 17.68
CA TYR A 100 -11.90 -2.07 17.90
C TYR A 100 -12.13 -2.96 19.13
N ALA A 101 -12.00 -4.25 18.90
CA ALA A 101 -11.57 -5.27 19.84
C ALA A 101 -10.90 -6.37 19.02
N PRO A 102 -10.03 -7.21 19.59
CA PRO A 102 -9.24 -8.18 18.82
C PRO A 102 -10.03 -9.04 17.83
N PRO A 103 -11.26 -9.52 18.13
CA PRO A 103 -12.05 -10.30 17.17
C PRO A 103 -12.67 -9.50 16.02
N PHE A 104 -12.77 -8.16 16.13
CA PHE A 104 -13.55 -7.32 15.21
C PHE A 104 -12.73 -6.39 14.33
N GLY A 105 -11.53 -6.04 14.75
CA GLY A 105 -10.68 -5.09 14.02
C GLY A 105 -9.25 -5.07 14.53
N SER A 106 -8.48 -4.16 14.00
CA SER A 106 -7.15 -3.80 14.48
C SER A 106 -7.18 -2.38 15.04
N ALA A 107 -6.30 -2.05 15.98
CA ALA A 107 -6.21 -0.70 16.57
C ALA A 107 -6.02 0.40 15.52
N LYS A 108 -5.35 0.04 14.40
CA LYS A 108 -5.32 0.83 13.17
C LYS A 108 -5.96 -0.02 12.08
N ASP A 109 -7.20 0.30 11.71
CA ASP A 109 -7.91 -0.38 10.64
C ASP A 109 -7.22 -0.14 9.28
N VAL A 110 -7.53 -0.98 8.29
CA VAL A 110 -6.99 -0.84 6.93
C VAL A 110 -7.24 0.56 6.34
N ILE A 111 -8.36 1.18 6.69
CA ILE A 111 -8.70 2.55 6.28
C ILE A 111 -7.71 3.57 6.86
N ASN A 112 -7.45 3.50 8.17
CA ASN A 112 -6.45 4.36 8.80
C ASN A 112 -5.06 4.12 8.20
N GLN A 113 -4.68 2.87 7.95
CA GLN A 113 -3.39 2.54 7.35
C GLN A 113 -3.27 3.08 5.92
N ALA A 114 -4.32 2.94 5.09
CA ALA A 114 -4.33 3.53 3.76
C ALA A 114 -4.19 5.06 3.81
N ALA A 115 -4.87 5.69 4.76
CA ALA A 115 -4.77 7.13 4.98
C ALA A 115 -3.37 7.55 5.44
N PHE A 116 -2.70 6.81 6.32
CA PHE A 116 -1.30 7.09 6.69
C PHE A 116 -0.35 7.00 5.50
N VAL A 117 -0.49 5.96 4.66
CA VAL A 117 0.35 5.80 3.47
C VAL A 117 0.12 6.97 2.50
N ALA A 118 -1.15 7.31 2.22
CA ALA A 118 -1.51 8.41 1.33
C ALA A 118 -1.03 9.77 1.86
N ASN A 119 -1.16 10.02 3.15
CA ASN A 119 -0.72 11.27 3.77
C ASN A 119 0.81 11.43 3.75
N ASN A 120 1.58 10.33 3.91
CA ASN A 120 3.02 10.37 3.71
C ASN A 120 3.40 10.79 2.28
N ILE A 121 2.64 10.37 1.27
CA ILE A 121 2.85 10.78 -0.13
C ILE A 121 2.52 12.27 -0.30
N ILE A 122 1.37 12.72 0.20
CA ILE A 122 0.92 14.13 0.10
C ILE A 122 1.92 15.07 0.77
N LYS A 123 2.48 14.68 1.92
CA LYS A 123 3.47 15.50 2.67
C LYS A 123 4.89 15.41 2.09
N GLY A 124 5.13 14.58 1.08
CA GLY A 124 6.48 14.33 0.55
C GLY A 124 7.36 13.49 1.47
N ASP A 125 6.78 12.90 2.49
CA ASP A 125 7.46 12.01 3.45
C ASP A 125 7.80 10.64 2.87
N ALA A 126 7.18 10.26 1.76
CA ALA A 126 7.48 9.08 0.98
C ALA A 126 7.26 9.35 -0.51
N ILE A 127 8.21 8.91 -1.34
CA ILE A 127 8.05 8.93 -2.80
C ILE A 127 7.58 7.53 -3.23
N ALA A 128 6.38 7.48 -3.81
CA ALA A 128 5.77 6.25 -4.28
C ALA A 128 6.31 5.80 -5.63
N ILE A 129 6.36 4.49 -5.84
CA ILE A 129 6.38 3.85 -7.15
C ILE A 129 5.30 2.79 -7.19
N HIS A 130 4.68 2.58 -8.33
CA HIS A 130 3.59 1.62 -8.49
C HIS A 130 4.02 0.39 -9.27
N TYR A 131 3.27 -0.70 -9.12
CA TYR A 131 3.57 -1.98 -9.74
C TYR A 131 3.70 -1.90 -11.27
N ASP A 132 2.93 -1.05 -11.93
CA ASP A 132 2.91 -0.84 -13.38
C ASP A 132 4.13 -0.04 -13.91
N GLU A 133 4.98 0.43 -13.01
CA GLU A 133 6.27 1.07 -13.31
C GLU A 133 7.46 0.11 -13.18
N ILE A 134 7.32 -1.02 -12.47
CA ILE A 134 8.44 -1.92 -12.13
C ILE A 134 9.11 -2.51 -13.38
N ASP A 135 8.34 -2.94 -14.36
CA ASP A 135 8.87 -3.52 -15.60
C ASP A 135 9.46 -2.48 -16.55
N LYS A 136 9.45 -1.20 -16.16
CA LYS A 136 9.93 -0.05 -16.96
C LYS A 136 11.09 0.68 -16.29
N LEU A 137 11.71 0.07 -15.29
CA LEU A 137 12.84 0.67 -14.59
C LEU A 137 14.01 0.90 -15.57
N SER A 138 14.67 2.04 -15.41
CA SER A 138 15.85 2.41 -16.18
C SER A 138 17.13 1.83 -15.58
N GLU A 139 18.22 1.85 -16.33
CA GLU A 139 19.56 1.44 -15.85
C GLU A 139 20.08 2.28 -14.66
N ASN A 140 19.49 3.47 -14.46
CA ASN A 140 19.80 4.34 -13.32
C ASN A 140 19.00 4.01 -12.05
N GLN A 141 18.24 2.92 -12.07
CA GLN A 141 17.43 2.45 -10.94
C GLN A 141 17.83 1.04 -10.54
N VAL A 142 17.81 0.76 -9.25
CA VAL A 142 18.16 -0.55 -8.67
C VAL A 142 17.06 -1.02 -7.74
N LEU A 143 16.63 -2.27 -7.91
CA LEU A 143 15.67 -2.93 -7.03
C LEU A 143 16.33 -3.37 -5.72
N LEU A 144 15.71 -3.04 -4.61
CA LEU A 144 16.10 -3.49 -3.27
C LEU A 144 14.95 -4.24 -2.59
N ASP A 145 15.14 -5.53 -2.37
CA ASP A 145 14.22 -6.35 -1.55
C ASP A 145 14.67 -6.35 -0.09
N VAL A 146 13.82 -5.83 0.78
CA VAL A 146 14.12 -5.74 2.23
C VAL A 146 13.44 -6.84 3.05
N ARG A 147 12.99 -7.91 2.40
CA ARG A 147 12.45 -9.11 3.06
C ARG A 147 13.55 -10.06 3.52
N ASN A 148 13.20 -10.97 4.39
CA ASN A 148 14.11 -12.05 4.79
C ASN A 148 14.27 -13.09 3.66
N PRO A 149 15.44 -13.75 3.50
CA PRO A 149 15.70 -14.71 2.43
C PRO A 149 14.64 -15.81 2.32
N GLY A 150 14.15 -16.37 3.42
CA GLY A 150 13.10 -17.39 3.40
C GLY A 150 11.76 -16.93 2.81
N GLU A 151 11.48 -15.63 2.78
CA GLU A 151 10.29 -15.10 2.09
C GLU A 151 10.49 -15.13 0.56
N LEU A 152 11.71 -14.91 0.08
CA LEU A 152 12.04 -14.95 -1.35
C LEU A 152 11.85 -16.38 -1.88
N GLU A 153 12.31 -17.36 -1.13
CA GLU A 153 12.19 -18.78 -1.46
C GLU A 153 10.72 -19.24 -1.49
N SER A 154 9.93 -18.78 -0.53
CA SER A 154 8.53 -19.22 -0.36
C SER A 154 7.54 -18.56 -1.31
N VAL A 155 7.70 -17.26 -1.62
CA VAL A 155 6.70 -16.50 -2.40
C VAL A 155 7.23 -15.94 -3.72
N GLY A 156 8.55 -16.02 -3.97
CA GLY A 156 9.24 -15.44 -5.12
C GLY A 156 9.74 -14.02 -4.88
N TYR A 157 10.40 -13.45 -5.86
CA TYR A 157 11.03 -12.11 -5.80
C TYR A 157 11.06 -11.46 -7.20
N LEU A 158 11.43 -10.18 -7.27
CA LEU A 158 11.69 -9.46 -8.53
C LEU A 158 13.10 -9.77 -9.00
N GLU A 159 13.23 -10.22 -10.25
CA GLU A 159 14.52 -10.57 -10.83
C GLU A 159 15.46 -9.36 -10.85
N GLY A 160 16.73 -9.58 -10.55
CA GLY A 160 17.75 -8.53 -10.48
C GLY A 160 17.73 -7.69 -9.20
N ALA A 161 16.84 -8.00 -8.24
CA ALA A 161 16.82 -7.28 -6.97
C ALA A 161 17.98 -7.67 -6.05
N ILE A 162 18.62 -6.66 -5.45
CA ILE A 162 19.56 -6.84 -4.33
C ILE A 162 18.73 -7.17 -3.09
N ASN A 163 19.09 -8.22 -2.34
CA ASN A 163 18.41 -8.55 -1.10
C ASN A 163 19.24 -8.12 0.12
N ILE A 164 18.70 -7.16 0.87
CA ILE A 164 19.23 -6.75 2.17
C ILE A 164 18.04 -6.63 3.13
N PRO A 165 17.85 -7.58 4.06
CA PRO A 165 16.78 -7.50 5.06
C PRO A 165 16.79 -6.16 5.79
N VAL A 166 15.61 -5.61 6.08
CA VAL A 166 15.47 -4.27 6.67
C VAL A 166 16.25 -4.10 7.97
N ASP A 167 16.36 -5.16 8.77
CA ASP A 167 17.11 -5.16 10.04
C ASP A 167 18.63 -5.08 9.84
N GLN A 168 19.14 -5.51 8.67
CA GLN A 168 20.56 -5.45 8.30
C GLN A 168 20.88 -4.18 7.51
N LEU A 169 19.88 -3.48 6.97
CA LEU A 169 20.09 -2.39 6.02
C LEU A 169 21.00 -1.30 6.58
N ARG A 170 20.85 -0.94 7.85
CA ARG A 170 21.67 0.10 8.50
C ARG A 170 23.18 -0.17 8.40
N HIS A 171 23.58 -1.43 8.46
CA HIS A 171 24.99 -1.85 8.43
C HIS A 171 25.50 -2.21 7.02
N ARG A 172 24.58 -2.41 6.08
CA ARG A 172 24.87 -2.88 4.73
C ARG A 172 24.47 -1.90 3.62
N MET A 173 23.98 -0.70 3.96
CA MET A 173 23.55 0.27 2.93
C MET A 173 24.70 0.75 2.03
N ASN A 174 25.96 0.61 2.46
CA ASN A 174 27.14 0.90 1.64
C ASN A 174 27.32 -0.08 0.47
N GLU A 175 26.62 -1.22 0.45
CA GLU A 175 26.57 -2.13 -0.70
C GLU A 175 25.71 -1.56 -1.86
N LEU A 176 24.89 -0.54 -1.58
CA LEU A 176 24.00 0.08 -2.56
C LEU A 176 24.69 1.24 -3.30
N PRO A 177 24.50 1.37 -4.61
CA PRO A 177 25.04 2.47 -5.39
C PRO A 177 24.41 3.81 -4.99
N LYS A 178 25.23 4.82 -4.69
CA LYS A 178 24.74 6.16 -4.30
C LYS A 178 24.35 7.05 -5.49
N ASP A 179 24.85 6.72 -6.66
CA ASP A 179 24.59 7.44 -7.92
C ASP A 179 23.27 7.02 -8.60
N LYS A 180 22.66 5.92 -8.14
CA LYS A 180 21.39 5.40 -8.66
C LYS A 180 20.22 5.63 -7.71
N GLU A 181 19.00 5.61 -8.25
CA GLU A 181 17.78 5.62 -7.46
C GLU A 181 17.45 4.20 -6.97
N ILE A 182 17.19 4.04 -5.68
CA ILE A 182 16.87 2.75 -5.07
C ILE A 182 15.35 2.56 -5.03
N VAL A 183 14.85 1.59 -5.76
CA VAL A 183 13.44 1.19 -5.77
C VAL A 183 13.26 0.06 -4.75
N ILE A 184 12.65 0.39 -3.64
CA ILE A 184 12.56 -0.49 -2.47
C ILE A 184 11.22 -1.22 -2.46
N TYR A 185 11.24 -2.50 -2.13
CA TYR A 185 10.03 -3.24 -1.86
C TYR A 185 10.19 -4.22 -0.70
N CYS A 186 9.08 -4.54 -0.07
CA CYS A 186 8.92 -5.68 0.82
C CYS A 186 7.63 -6.41 0.45
N GLN A 187 7.08 -7.26 1.30
CA GLN A 187 5.88 -8.03 0.97
C GLN A 187 4.63 -7.15 0.75
N VAL A 188 4.41 -6.11 1.61
CA VAL A 188 3.17 -5.30 1.61
C VAL A 188 3.41 -3.78 1.70
N GLY A 189 4.68 -3.31 1.66
CA GLY A 189 5.05 -1.88 1.65
C GLY A 189 5.53 -1.31 2.98
N LEU A 190 5.21 -1.90 4.13
CA LEU A 190 5.56 -1.32 5.45
C LEU A 190 7.08 -1.31 5.71
N ARG A 191 7.75 -2.47 5.63
CA ARG A 191 9.22 -2.55 5.78
C ARG A 191 9.94 -1.74 4.71
N GLY A 192 9.36 -1.69 3.49
CA GLY A 192 9.85 -0.83 2.40
C GLY A 192 9.84 0.64 2.79
N ASN A 193 8.79 1.14 3.44
CA ASN A 193 8.74 2.52 3.94
C ASN A 193 9.76 2.79 5.04
N VAL A 194 10.01 1.83 5.94
CA VAL A 194 11.06 1.95 6.97
C VAL A 194 12.43 2.05 6.30
N ALA A 195 12.72 1.19 5.33
CA ALA A 195 13.97 1.20 4.57
C ALA A 195 14.12 2.49 3.75
N TYR A 196 13.05 2.98 3.12
CA TYR A 196 13.01 4.26 2.42
C TYR A 196 13.50 5.40 3.34
N ARG A 197 12.91 5.52 4.54
CA ARG A 197 13.31 6.53 5.53
C ARG A 197 14.78 6.40 5.94
N GLN A 198 15.28 5.18 6.13
CA GLN A 198 16.70 4.95 6.44
C GLN A 198 17.60 5.44 5.31
N LEU A 199 17.29 5.08 4.05
CA LEU A 199 18.13 5.43 2.91
C LEU A 199 18.11 6.93 2.61
N VAL A 200 16.95 7.56 2.59
CA VAL A 200 16.83 9.01 2.31
C VAL A 200 17.56 9.83 3.39
N ASN A 201 17.45 9.46 4.66
CA ASN A 201 18.17 10.12 5.76
C ASN A 201 19.70 9.94 5.67
N ASN A 202 20.19 8.98 4.87
CA ASN A 202 21.62 8.76 4.60
C ASN A 202 22.05 9.22 3.19
N GLY A 203 21.24 10.07 2.54
CA GLY A 203 21.56 10.75 1.28
C GLY A 203 21.36 9.92 0.02
N TYR A 204 20.65 8.81 0.09
CA TYR A 204 20.24 8.05 -1.09
C TYR A 204 18.98 8.62 -1.72
N LYS A 205 18.88 8.55 -3.04
CA LYS A 205 17.60 8.73 -3.75
C LYS A 205 16.85 7.40 -3.69
N ALA A 206 15.59 7.43 -3.26
CA ALA A 206 14.82 6.21 -3.10
C ALA A 206 13.33 6.39 -3.39
N ARG A 207 12.65 5.31 -3.77
CA ARG A 207 11.19 5.20 -3.90
C ARG A 207 10.71 3.91 -3.25
N ASN A 208 9.52 3.91 -2.68
CA ASN A 208 8.92 2.72 -2.06
C ASN A 208 7.79 2.18 -2.94
N LEU A 209 7.84 0.88 -3.25
CA LEU A 209 6.78 0.19 -3.99
C LEU A 209 5.53 0.07 -3.10
N ILE A 210 4.51 0.84 -3.45
CA ILE A 210 3.24 0.87 -2.70
C ILE A 210 2.50 -0.46 -2.84
N GLY A 211 2.14 -1.05 -1.68
CA GLY A 211 1.53 -2.39 -1.62
C GLY A 211 2.52 -3.54 -1.79
N GLY A 212 3.80 -3.24 -2.06
CA GLY A 212 4.90 -4.19 -2.11
C GLY A 212 4.77 -5.29 -3.16
N TYR A 213 5.55 -6.35 -3.00
CA TYR A 213 5.59 -7.50 -3.88
C TYR A 213 4.22 -8.18 -4.07
N ARG A 214 3.38 -8.16 -3.02
CA ARG A 214 2.04 -8.73 -3.09
C ARG A 214 1.17 -8.06 -4.16
N THR A 215 1.16 -6.74 -4.22
CA THR A 215 0.42 -6.00 -5.24
C THR A 215 0.99 -6.27 -6.63
N TYR A 216 2.31 -6.23 -6.79
CA TYR A 216 2.97 -6.54 -8.07
C TYR A 216 2.58 -7.94 -8.56
N LYS A 217 2.74 -8.97 -7.72
CA LYS A 217 2.44 -10.36 -8.06
C LYS A 217 0.99 -10.57 -8.50
N PHE A 218 0.02 -9.94 -7.83
CA PHE A 218 -1.39 -10.07 -8.20
C PHE A 218 -1.76 -9.30 -9.47
N ALA A 219 -1.05 -8.23 -9.78
CA ALA A 219 -1.33 -7.41 -10.96
C ALA A 219 -0.64 -7.94 -12.23
N SER A 220 0.42 -8.78 -12.08
CA SER A 220 1.21 -9.39 -13.16
C SER A 220 0.79 -10.84 -13.45
N ALA A 221 -0.21 -11.38 -12.76
CA ALA A 221 -0.72 -12.75 -12.89
C ALA A 221 -1.71 -12.91 -14.05
#